data_3783972c3332030e492803da1830a990
#
_entry.id   3783972c3332030e492803da1830a990
#
_cell.length_a   1.000
_cell.length_b   1.000
_cell.length_c   1.000
_cell.angle_alpha   90.00
_cell.angle_beta   90.00
_cell.angle_gamma   90.00
#
_symmetry.space_group_name_H-M   'P 1'
#
loop_
_entity.id
_entity.type
_entity.pdbx_description
1 polymer ?
#
loop_
_entity_poly.entity_id
_entity_poly.type
_entity_poly.pdbx_seq_one_letter_code
_entity_poly.pdbx_strand_id
1 'polypeptide(L)'
;SQDRCLYVSEMITARAFVEGHARTHKLASFGADETTRRSIQLYGTHPDTLAAATRLLIEECGVHHIDMNFGCPVRKVTASGGGAAIPVRPKLLQKIVRSVVKSAGSVPVTIKFRKGIDDSLLTFLDAGRIGEGEGVRAVALHARTAAQLY
;
A
#
# COMPACT_ATOMS: atom_id res chain seq x y z
N SER A 1 13.78 -7.74 22.47
CA SER A 1 12.51 -6.98 22.29
C SER A 1 12.30 -6.50 20.86
N GLN A 2 12.84 -7.20 19.85
CA GLN A 2 12.61 -6.91 18.41
C GLN A 2 11.18 -7.28 17.97
N ASP A 3 10.45 -8.08 18.74
CA ASP A 3 9.14 -8.61 18.38
C ASP A 3 7.97 -7.62 18.50
N ARG A 4 8.22 -6.36 18.88
CA ARG A 4 7.16 -5.35 19.07
C ARG A 4 7.02 -4.35 17.90
N CYS A 5 7.90 -4.39 16.94
CA CYS A 5 7.89 -3.48 15.79
C CYS A 5 7.67 -4.24 14.49
N LEU A 6 6.84 -3.67 13.63
CA LEU A 6 6.69 -4.12 12.25
C LEU A 6 7.47 -3.15 11.35
N TYR A 7 8.52 -3.67 10.72
CA TYR A 7 9.30 -2.90 9.75
C TYR A 7 8.72 -3.13 8.36
N VAL A 8 8.33 -2.05 7.71
CA VAL A 8 7.75 -2.08 6.36
C VAL A 8 8.83 -1.67 5.36
N SER A 9 8.94 -2.40 4.25
CA SER A 9 9.90 -2.09 3.18
C SER A 9 9.69 -0.70 2.56
N GLU A 10 10.64 -0.27 1.75
CA GLU A 10 10.39 0.80 0.78
C GLU A 10 9.23 0.41 -0.14
N MET A 11 8.49 1.42 -0.63
CA MET A 11 7.36 1.14 -1.52
C MET A 11 7.83 0.61 -2.87
N ILE A 12 7.22 -0.47 -3.32
CA ILE A 12 7.41 -1.04 -4.64
C ILE A 12 6.16 -0.90 -5.50
N THR A 13 6.35 -0.72 -6.80
CA THR A 13 5.22 -0.67 -7.72
C THR A 13 4.75 -2.08 -8.08
N ALA A 14 3.46 -2.34 -7.89
CA ALA A 14 2.84 -3.62 -8.20
C ALA A 14 3.08 -4.02 -9.67
N ARG A 15 2.99 -3.06 -10.59
CA ARG A 15 3.20 -3.29 -12.01
C ARG A 15 4.61 -3.82 -12.31
N ALA A 16 5.65 -3.13 -11.84
CA ALA A 16 7.02 -3.55 -12.09
C ALA A 16 7.35 -4.90 -11.42
N PHE A 17 6.68 -5.19 -10.30
CA PHE A 17 6.83 -6.49 -9.65
C PHE A 17 6.24 -7.61 -10.50
N VAL A 18 5.01 -7.47 -10.96
CA VAL A 18 4.32 -8.45 -11.84
C VAL A 18 5.04 -8.62 -13.19
N GLU A 19 5.60 -7.54 -13.73
CA GLU A 19 6.38 -7.56 -14.99
C GLU A 19 7.80 -8.15 -14.83
N GLY A 20 8.20 -8.56 -13.63
CA GLY A 20 9.46 -9.25 -13.39
C GLY A 20 10.70 -8.34 -13.37
N HIS A 21 10.53 -7.03 -13.05
CA HIS A 21 11.67 -6.11 -13.01
C HIS A 21 12.65 -6.47 -11.89
N ALA A 22 13.88 -6.82 -12.23
CA ALA A 22 14.90 -7.33 -11.31
C ALA A 22 15.14 -6.44 -10.08
N ARG A 23 15.18 -5.11 -10.27
CA ARG A 23 15.33 -4.16 -9.15
C ARG A 23 14.16 -4.25 -8.17
N THR A 24 12.93 -4.39 -8.67
CA THR A 24 11.73 -4.48 -7.84
C THR A 24 11.69 -5.79 -7.08
N HIS A 25 12.05 -6.90 -7.72
CA HIS A 25 12.20 -8.19 -7.06
C HIS A 25 13.28 -8.18 -5.98
N LYS A 26 14.42 -7.50 -6.23
CA LYS A 26 15.45 -7.32 -5.21
C LYS A 26 14.94 -6.54 -3.99
N LEU A 27 14.11 -5.52 -4.18
CA LEU A 27 13.49 -4.76 -3.08
C LEU A 27 12.43 -5.59 -2.31
N ALA A 28 11.85 -6.59 -2.96
CA ALA A 28 10.89 -7.51 -2.34
C ALA A 28 11.54 -8.76 -1.73
N SER A 29 12.87 -8.91 -1.85
CA SER A 29 13.59 -10.04 -1.27
C SER A 29 13.96 -9.78 0.19
N PHE A 30 13.98 -10.85 0.98
CA PHE A 30 14.37 -10.84 2.38
C PHE A 30 15.62 -11.69 2.57
N GLY A 31 16.49 -11.29 3.49
CA GLY A 31 17.68 -12.07 3.83
C GLY A 31 17.32 -13.41 4.46
N ALA A 32 18.21 -14.39 4.33
CA ALA A 32 18.04 -15.71 4.96
C ALA A 32 17.93 -15.61 6.50
N ASP A 33 18.59 -14.61 7.08
CA ASP A 33 18.57 -14.34 8.53
C ASP A 33 17.39 -13.47 8.97
N GLU A 34 16.51 -13.09 8.06
CA GLU A 34 15.32 -12.30 8.37
C GLU A 34 14.30 -13.16 9.13
N THR A 35 14.37 -13.13 10.45
CA THR A 35 13.46 -13.85 11.35
C THR A 35 12.23 -13.02 11.72
N THR A 36 12.21 -11.73 11.34
CA THR A 36 11.11 -10.82 11.60
C THR A 36 9.96 -11.00 10.61
N ARG A 37 8.84 -10.34 10.87
CA ARG A 37 7.70 -10.36 9.94
C ARG A 37 8.04 -9.62 8.65
N ARG A 38 8.00 -10.33 7.54
CA ARG A 38 8.22 -9.79 6.19
C ARG A 38 7.05 -8.92 5.77
N SER A 39 7.29 -7.63 5.69
CA SER A 39 6.27 -6.63 5.37
C SER A 39 6.68 -5.82 4.15
N ILE A 40 5.81 -5.79 3.15
CA ILE A 40 6.03 -5.06 1.90
C ILE A 40 5.04 -3.93 1.76
N GLN A 41 5.54 -2.75 1.36
CA GLN A 41 4.67 -1.64 0.96
C GLN A 41 4.47 -1.63 -0.55
N LEU A 42 3.22 -1.78 -0.97
CA LEU A 42 2.80 -1.73 -2.38
C LEU A 42 2.17 -0.39 -2.75
N TYR A 43 2.38 0.05 -3.99
CA TYR A 43 1.55 1.07 -4.61
C TYR A 43 1.20 0.72 -6.07
N GLY A 44 0.09 1.26 -6.54
CA GLY A 44 -0.40 1.07 -7.90
C GLY A 44 -1.80 1.66 -8.05
N THR A 45 -2.28 1.69 -9.28
CA THR A 45 -3.59 2.28 -9.64
C THR A 45 -4.58 1.27 -10.19
N HIS A 46 -4.14 0.05 -10.50
CA HIS A 46 -4.96 -0.99 -11.13
C HIS A 46 -5.26 -2.12 -10.13
N PRO A 47 -6.55 -2.35 -9.79
CA PRO A 47 -6.94 -3.37 -8.83
C PRO A 47 -6.43 -4.77 -9.16
N ASP A 48 -6.52 -5.19 -10.41
CA ASP A 48 -6.12 -6.55 -10.84
C ASP A 48 -4.61 -6.76 -10.77
N THR A 49 -3.83 -5.74 -11.14
CA THR A 49 -2.37 -5.77 -11.03
C THR A 49 -1.93 -5.83 -9.55
N LEU A 50 -2.60 -5.06 -8.69
CA LEU A 50 -2.34 -5.10 -7.25
C LEU A 50 -2.72 -6.44 -6.63
N ALA A 51 -3.83 -7.03 -7.06
CA ALA A 51 -4.25 -8.36 -6.65
C ALA A 51 -3.23 -9.43 -7.06
N ALA A 52 -2.72 -9.37 -8.30
CA ALA A 52 -1.70 -10.29 -8.78
C ALA A 52 -0.37 -10.13 -8.01
N ALA A 53 0.09 -8.90 -7.82
CA ALA A 53 1.30 -8.63 -7.04
C ALA A 53 1.18 -9.14 -5.60
N THR A 54 0.01 -8.94 -4.97
CA THR A 54 -0.25 -9.42 -3.61
C THR A 54 -0.12 -10.92 -3.51
N ARG A 55 -0.71 -11.69 -4.43
CA ARG A 55 -0.59 -13.16 -4.45
C ARG A 55 0.86 -13.60 -4.64
N LEU A 56 1.55 -13.06 -5.64
CA LEU A 56 2.94 -13.42 -5.91
C LEU A 56 3.87 -13.11 -4.73
N LEU A 57 3.69 -11.96 -4.06
CA LEU A 57 4.47 -11.59 -2.88
C LEU A 57 4.27 -12.59 -1.74
N ILE A 58 3.05 -13.06 -1.54
CA ILE A 58 2.75 -14.04 -0.48
C ILE A 58 3.28 -15.42 -0.85
N GLU A 59 3.04 -15.88 -2.07
CA GLU A 59 3.36 -17.24 -2.53
C GLU A 59 4.86 -17.42 -2.77
N GLU A 60 5.53 -16.45 -3.39
CA GLU A 60 6.93 -16.59 -3.82
C GLU A 60 7.91 -15.94 -2.83
N CYS A 61 7.54 -14.82 -2.19
CA CYS A 61 8.43 -14.10 -1.28
C CYS A 61 8.13 -14.38 0.21
N GLY A 62 7.08 -15.13 0.52
CA GLY A 62 6.69 -15.46 1.88
C GLY A 62 6.35 -14.22 2.72
N VAL A 63 5.65 -13.26 2.15
CA VAL A 63 5.27 -12.02 2.81
C VAL A 63 4.18 -12.29 3.85
N HIS A 64 4.35 -11.72 5.04
CA HIS A 64 3.44 -11.87 6.18
C HIS A 64 2.54 -10.65 6.41
N HIS A 65 2.77 -9.56 5.69
CA HIS A 65 2.00 -8.32 5.81
C HIS A 65 2.14 -7.48 4.53
N ILE A 66 1.02 -6.94 4.05
CA ILE A 66 0.98 -5.98 2.93
C ILE A 66 0.52 -4.62 3.46
N ASP A 67 1.30 -3.58 3.19
CA ASP A 67 0.91 -2.18 3.43
C ASP A 67 0.65 -1.47 2.11
N MET A 68 -0.49 -0.78 1.99
CA MET A 68 -0.84 -0.05 0.77
C MET A 68 -0.53 1.44 0.92
N ASN A 69 0.26 1.98 -0.01
CA ASN A 69 0.59 3.40 -0.03
C ASN A 69 -0.43 4.22 -0.82
N PHE A 70 -1.23 4.99 -0.09
CA PHE A 70 -2.17 5.99 -0.64
C PHE A 70 -1.81 7.41 -0.19
N GLY A 71 -0.56 7.65 0.22
CA GLY A 71 -0.13 8.93 0.78
C GLY A 71 1.08 9.57 0.11
N CYS A 72 1.74 8.90 -0.85
CA CYS A 72 2.90 9.46 -1.53
C CYS A 72 2.52 10.72 -2.31
N PRO A 73 3.10 11.91 -1.99
CA PRO A 73 2.75 13.17 -2.64
C PRO A 73 3.61 13.46 -3.87
N VAL A 74 4.60 12.60 -4.14
CA VAL A 74 5.58 12.83 -5.22
C VAL A 74 4.87 12.96 -6.57
N ARG A 75 5.20 14.03 -7.31
CA ARG A 75 4.54 14.38 -8.57
C ARG A 75 4.55 13.24 -9.60
N LYS A 76 5.65 12.49 -9.69
CA LYS A 76 5.75 11.31 -10.57
C LYS A 76 4.68 10.24 -10.25
N VAL A 77 4.32 10.08 -8.98
CA VAL A 77 3.32 9.10 -8.53
C VAL A 77 1.91 9.66 -8.68
N THR A 78 1.68 10.92 -8.26
CA THR A 78 0.35 11.54 -8.28
C THR A 78 -0.10 11.90 -9.69
N ALA A 79 0.80 12.28 -10.59
CA ALA A 79 0.48 12.55 -12.00
C ALA A 79 -0.05 11.31 -12.74
N SER A 80 0.38 10.12 -12.34
CA SER A 80 -0.18 8.85 -12.84
C SER A 80 -1.48 8.44 -12.13
N GLY A 81 -1.98 9.26 -11.22
CA GLY A 81 -3.17 9.03 -10.41
C GLY A 81 -2.95 8.10 -9.20
N GLY A 82 -1.69 7.86 -8.82
CA GLY A 82 -1.31 7.01 -7.70
C GLY A 82 -1.11 7.76 -6.39
N GLY A 83 -0.69 7.07 -5.35
CA GLY A 83 -0.37 7.64 -4.04
C GLY A 83 -1.51 8.48 -3.47
N ALA A 84 -1.21 9.74 -3.09
CA ALA A 84 -2.17 10.66 -2.50
C ALA A 84 -3.36 11.04 -3.42
N ALA A 85 -3.27 10.77 -4.72
CA ALA A 85 -4.37 11.02 -5.67
C ALA A 85 -5.46 9.94 -5.64
N ILE A 86 -5.20 8.74 -5.09
CA ILE A 86 -6.18 7.64 -5.08
C ILE A 86 -7.37 7.94 -4.15
N PRO A 87 -7.20 8.43 -2.91
CA PRO A 87 -8.32 8.75 -2.02
C PRO A 87 -9.29 9.80 -2.55
N VAL A 88 -8.88 10.63 -3.51
CA VAL A 88 -9.77 11.57 -4.22
C VAL A 88 -10.81 10.84 -5.06
N ARG A 89 -10.58 9.57 -5.36
CA ARG A 89 -11.47 8.70 -6.15
C ARG A 89 -11.95 7.52 -5.29
N PRO A 90 -12.93 7.73 -4.40
CA PRO A 90 -13.33 6.75 -3.40
C PRO A 90 -13.74 5.39 -3.99
N LYS A 91 -14.41 5.38 -5.15
CA LYS A 91 -14.77 4.14 -5.85
C LYS A 91 -13.54 3.35 -6.33
N LEU A 92 -12.49 4.04 -6.75
CA LEU A 92 -11.23 3.39 -7.14
C LEU A 92 -10.49 2.86 -5.90
N LEU A 93 -10.39 3.68 -4.86
CA LEU A 93 -9.80 3.27 -3.58
C LEU A 93 -10.48 1.99 -3.05
N GLN A 94 -11.82 1.98 -3.04
CA GLN A 94 -12.59 0.82 -2.60
C GLN A 94 -12.29 -0.43 -3.43
N LYS A 95 -12.27 -0.32 -4.76
CA LYS A 95 -11.95 -1.45 -5.65
C LYS A 95 -10.54 -1.98 -5.39
N ILE A 96 -9.56 -1.09 -5.23
CA ILE A 96 -8.17 -1.47 -4.94
C ILE A 96 -8.08 -2.20 -3.60
N VAL A 97 -8.59 -1.61 -2.52
CA VAL A 97 -8.51 -2.20 -1.18
C VAL A 97 -9.20 -3.57 -1.15
N ARG A 98 -10.40 -3.66 -1.71
CA ARG A 98 -11.14 -4.93 -1.83
C ARG A 98 -10.34 -6.01 -2.56
N SER A 99 -9.73 -5.67 -3.71
CA SER A 99 -8.95 -6.63 -4.50
C SER A 99 -7.72 -7.12 -3.74
N VAL A 100 -7.02 -6.23 -3.05
CA VAL A 100 -5.84 -6.58 -2.26
C VAL A 100 -6.21 -7.42 -1.05
N VAL A 101 -7.20 -7.01 -0.26
CA VAL A 101 -7.66 -7.77 0.93
C VAL A 101 -8.14 -9.16 0.52
N LYS A 102 -8.94 -9.28 -0.53
CA LYS A 102 -9.38 -10.58 -1.05
C LYS A 102 -8.22 -11.46 -1.49
N SER A 103 -7.22 -10.90 -2.16
CA SER A 103 -6.06 -11.64 -2.66
C SER A 103 -5.06 -11.99 -1.56
N ALA A 104 -5.02 -11.23 -0.49
CA ALA A 104 -4.16 -11.50 0.67
C ALA A 104 -4.65 -12.66 1.54
N GLY A 105 -5.94 -13.03 1.46
CA GLY A 105 -6.51 -14.11 2.26
C GLY A 105 -6.36 -13.85 3.76
N SER A 106 -5.57 -14.69 4.45
CA SER A 106 -5.31 -14.54 5.89
C SER A 106 -4.17 -13.55 6.22
N VAL A 107 -3.40 -13.13 5.21
CA VAL A 107 -2.31 -12.16 5.41
C VAL A 107 -2.89 -10.78 5.68
N PRO A 108 -2.52 -10.11 6.79
CA PRO A 108 -3.06 -8.80 7.13
C PRO A 108 -2.66 -7.74 6.11
N VAL A 109 -3.63 -6.89 5.78
CA VAL A 109 -3.46 -5.71 4.93
C VAL A 109 -3.65 -4.46 5.76
N THR A 110 -2.77 -3.49 5.62
CA THR A 110 -2.92 -2.12 6.16
C THR A 110 -2.88 -1.09 5.05
N ILE A 111 -3.37 0.11 5.34
CA ILE A 111 -3.32 1.22 4.39
C ILE A 111 -2.74 2.45 5.07
N LYS A 112 -1.92 3.21 4.33
CA LYS A 112 -1.36 4.46 4.78
C LYS A 112 -1.73 5.59 3.82
N PHE A 113 -2.31 6.67 4.35
CA PHE A 113 -2.76 7.82 3.56
C PHE A 113 -2.49 9.16 4.26
N ARG A 114 -2.67 10.25 3.53
CA ARG A 114 -2.59 11.61 4.06
C ARG A 114 -3.98 12.18 4.37
N LYS A 115 -4.01 13.30 5.11
CA LYS A 115 -5.23 14.05 5.46
C LYS A 115 -6.06 14.42 4.23
N GLY A 116 -5.41 14.73 3.12
CA GLY A 116 -6.02 15.10 1.84
C GLY A 116 -4.99 15.60 0.85
N ILE A 117 -5.43 16.26 -0.20
CA ILE A 117 -4.59 16.93 -1.19
C ILE A 117 -4.11 18.28 -0.65
N ASP A 118 -5.03 19.09 -0.20
CA ASP A 118 -4.85 20.38 0.44
C ASP A 118 -5.99 20.60 1.45
N ASP A 119 -6.05 21.79 2.07
CA ASP A 119 -7.04 22.06 3.10
C ASP A 119 -8.48 22.19 2.54
N SER A 120 -8.64 22.36 1.23
CA SER A 120 -9.95 22.39 0.57
C SER A 120 -10.44 20.99 0.15
N LEU A 121 -9.54 20.02 0.03
CA LEU A 121 -9.84 18.66 -0.41
C LEU A 121 -9.28 17.61 0.58
N LEU A 122 -10.02 17.41 1.65
CA LEU A 122 -9.71 16.43 2.69
C LEU A 122 -10.38 15.10 2.37
N THR A 123 -9.61 14.00 2.41
CA THR A 123 -10.06 12.66 2.00
C THR A 123 -9.96 11.60 3.10
N PHE A 124 -9.38 11.94 4.24
CA PHE A 124 -8.97 10.96 5.26
C PHE A 124 -10.13 10.21 5.91
N LEU A 125 -11.28 10.88 6.13
CA LEU A 125 -12.44 10.23 6.74
C LEU A 125 -13.02 9.15 5.82
N ASP A 126 -13.19 9.46 4.55
CA ASP A 126 -13.71 8.51 3.58
C ASP A 126 -12.72 7.37 3.32
N ALA A 127 -11.41 7.71 3.24
CA ALA A 127 -10.37 6.69 3.09
C ALA A 127 -10.34 5.73 4.28
N GLY A 128 -10.47 6.23 5.50
CA GLY A 128 -10.55 5.41 6.71
C GLY A 128 -11.77 4.50 6.72
N ARG A 129 -12.97 5.03 6.44
CA ARG A 129 -14.23 4.26 6.36
C ARG A 129 -14.19 3.19 5.28
N ILE A 130 -13.63 3.50 4.11
CA ILE A 130 -13.46 2.52 3.02
C ILE A 130 -12.51 1.41 3.48
N GLY A 131 -11.38 1.76 4.07
CA GLY A 131 -10.44 0.76 4.59
C GLY A 131 -11.09 -0.18 5.59
N GLU A 132 -11.77 0.38 6.59
CA GLU A 132 -12.50 -0.40 7.60
C GLU A 132 -13.55 -1.31 6.97
N GLY A 133 -14.39 -0.76 6.09
CA GLY A 133 -15.46 -1.51 5.41
C GLY A 133 -14.96 -2.63 4.50
N GLU A 134 -13.77 -2.52 3.95
CA GLU A 134 -13.14 -3.54 3.10
C GLU A 134 -12.24 -4.51 3.90
N GLY A 135 -12.13 -4.35 5.21
CA GLY A 135 -11.51 -5.31 6.10
C GLY A 135 -9.99 -5.16 6.28
N VAL A 136 -9.44 -3.96 6.12
CA VAL A 136 -8.03 -3.74 6.50
C VAL A 136 -7.83 -3.86 8.01
N ARG A 137 -6.66 -4.33 8.43
CA ARG A 137 -6.35 -4.57 9.84
C ARG A 137 -5.99 -3.31 10.61
N ALA A 138 -5.46 -2.30 9.91
CA ALA A 138 -5.18 -1.00 10.48
C ALA A 138 -5.07 0.08 9.39
N VAL A 139 -5.22 1.33 9.82
CA VAL A 139 -4.99 2.50 8.99
C VAL A 139 -3.92 3.39 9.64
N ALA A 140 -3.04 3.96 8.83
CA ALA A 140 -2.04 4.92 9.27
C ALA A 140 -2.32 6.29 8.61
N LEU A 141 -2.60 7.30 9.42
CA LEU A 141 -2.82 8.66 8.95
C LEU A 141 -1.55 9.51 9.12
N HIS A 142 -1.02 10.00 8.00
CA HIS A 142 -0.11 11.14 8.02
C HIS A 142 -0.95 12.43 8.07
N ALA A 143 -0.92 13.14 9.18
CA ALA A 143 -1.79 14.27 9.46
C ALA A 143 -1.46 15.56 8.67
N ARG A 144 -0.71 15.46 7.59
CA ARG A 144 -0.45 16.52 6.60
C ARG A 144 -1.20 16.25 5.31
N THR A 145 -1.48 17.31 4.55
CA THR A 145 -1.96 17.19 3.17
C THR A 145 -0.82 16.86 2.20
N ALA A 146 -1.14 16.51 0.95
CA ALA A 146 -0.12 16.31 -0.08
C ALA A 146 0.64 17.61 -0.39
N ALA A 147 -0.05 18.77 -0.35
CA ALA A 147 0.53 20.08 -0.59
C ALA A 147 1.55 20.51 0.49
N GLN A 148 1.36 20.06 1.73
CA GLN A 148 2.26 20.38 2.86
C GLN A 148 3.58 19.60 2.83
N LEU A 149 3.69 18.60 1.97
CA LEU A 149 4.87 17.74 1.80
C LEU A 149 5.39 17.13 3.12
N TYR A 150 6.52 17.61 3.63
CA TYR A 150 7.18 17.13 4.86
C TYR A 150 7.47 18.26 5.83
#